data_4211e80bf3df7a40ecd3df90885f2fa5
#
_entry.id   4211e80bf3df7a40ecd3df90885f2fa5
#
_cell.length_a   1.000
_cell.length_b   1.000
_cell.length_c   1.000
_cell.angle_alpha   90.00
_cell.angle_beta   90.00
_cell.angle_gamma   90.00
#
_symmetry.space_group_name_H-M   'P 1'
#
loop_
_entity.id
_entity.type
_entity.pdbx_description
1 polymer ?
#
loop_
_entity_poly.entity_id
_entity_poly.type
_entity_poly.pdbx_seq_one_letter_code
_entity_poly.pdbx_strand_id
1 'polypeptide(L)'
;MLKNNYYKGKIEAGCDEAGRGCLAGSVYAAAVILPEDYQNELLNDSKQLTEKKRYELREIIERDAVAWAVGIVTPEEIDKINILNASILAMHRALDQLKVRPEAIIVDGNRFKPYQKLPHTTIVKGDGKYLSIAAASILAKTYRDDYMNQLAEEYPQYDWRSNKGYPTKKHREAIKQFGITPYHRKSYNLLGDGQLSLDFGEF
;
A
#
# COMPACT_ATOMS: atom_id res chain seq x y z
N MET A 1 -12.49 -13.21 -15.14
CA MET A 1 -13.18 -12.02 -14.60
C MET A 1 -13.11 -12.05 -13.08
N LEU A 2 -12.79 -10.92 -12.44
CA LEU A 2 -12.75 -10.83 -10.97
C LEU A 2 -14.17 -10.92 -10.41
N LYS A 3 -14.29 -11.44 -9.17
CA LYS A 3 -15.58 -11.54 -8.46
C LYS A 3 -15.93 -10.18 -7.83
N ASN A 4 -17.23 -9.87 -7.77
CA ASN A 4 -17.70 -8.65 -7.14
C ASN A 4 -17.59 -8.72 -5.61
N ASN A 5 -18.18 -9.74 -4.99
CA ASN A 5 -18.31 -9.85 -3.55
C ASN A 5 -17.92 -11.24 -3.04
N TYR A 6 -17.33 -11.27 -1.85
CA TYR A 6 -17.19 -12.47 -1.02
C TYR A 6 -18.41 -12.65 -0.11
N TYR A 7 -18.80 -11.57 0.58
CA TYR A 7 -19.98 -11.52 1.45
C TYR A 7 -21.18 -10.99 0.69
N LYS A 8 -21.98 -11.89 0.09
CA LYS A 8 -23.18 -11.52 -0.68
C LYS A 8 -24.20 -10.76 0.18
N GLY A 9 -24.79 -9.72 -0.39
CA GLY A 9 -25.82 -8.91 0.25
C GLY A 9 -25.33 -8.04 1.41
N LYS A 10 -24.00 -7.82 1.52
CA LYS A 10 -23.38 -6.91 2.49
C LYS A 10 -22.62 -5.79 1.81
N ILE A 11 -22.59 -4.63 2.45
CA ILE A 11 -21.66 -3.55 2.08
C ILE A 11 -20.25 -4.01 2.44
N GLU A 12 -19.50 -4.46 1.42
CA GLU A 12 -18.19 -5.08 1.58
C GLU A 12 -17.08 -4.10 1.19
N ALA A 13 -16.08 -3.93 2.06
CA ALA A 13 -14.85 -3.21 1.74
C ALA A 13 -13.72 -4.17 1.38
N GLY A 14 -13.04 -3.94 0.26
CA GLY A 14 -11.79 -4.59 -0.10
C GLY A 14 -10.60 -3.75 0.34
N CYS A 15 -9.57 -4.38 0.91
CA CYS A 15 -8.35 -3.72 1.39
C CYS A 15 -7.11 -4.34 0.80
N ASP A 16 -6.13 -3.50 0.46
CA ASP A 16 -4.78 -3.90 0.04
C ASP A 16 -3.77 -2.82 0.44
N GLU A 17 -2.46 -3.16 0.44
CA GLU A 17 -1.37 -2.26 0.80
C GLU A 17 -0.26 -2.21 -0.25
N ALA A 18 0.50 -1.11 -0.23
CA ALA A 18 1.69 -0.90 -1.05
C ALA A 18 2.88 -0.41 -0.22
N GLY A 19 4.08 -0.87 -0.58
CA GLY A 19 5.31 -0.38 0.00
C GLY A 19 5.89 -1.20 1.16
N ARG A 20 5.46 -2.42 1.40
CA ARG A 20 5.99 -3.28 2.50
C ARG A 20 7.48 -3.55 2.41
N GLY A 21 7.97 -3.92 1.23
CA GLY A 21 9.37 -4.31 1.02
C GLY A 21 10.33 -3.14 0.74
N CYS A 22 9.88 -1.90 0.89
CA CYS A 22 10.70 -0.73 0.59
C CYS A 22 11.60 -0.35 1.76
N LEU A 23 12.83 0.11 1.47
CA LEU A 23 13.78 0.62 2.46
C LEU A 23 13.42 2.03 2.93
N ALA A 24 12.65 2.77 2.12
CA ALA A 24 12.25 4.14 2.40
C ALA A 24 10.79 4.39 2.06
N GLY A 25 10.23 5.41 2.72
CA GLY A 25 8.87 5.87 2.53
C GLY A 25 7.84 5.11 3.36
N SER A 26 6.68 5.74 3.51
CA SER A 26 5.53 5.21 4.26
C SER A 26 4.94 3.97 3.58
N VAL A 27 4.23 3.15 4.36
CA VAL A 27 3.32 2.15 3.83
C VAL A 27 1.96 2.80 3.63
N TYR A 28 1.34 2.52 2.49
CA TYR A 28 0.02 2.99 2.09
C TYR A 28 -0.92 1.81 2.01
N ALA A 29 -2.11 1.95 2.51
CA ALA A 29 -3.19 1.00 2.27
C ALA A 29 -4.43 1.73 1.78
N ALA A 30 -5.27 1.05 1.04
CA ALA A 30 -6.57 1.57 0.64
C ALA A 30 -7.69 0.63 1.07
N ALA A 31 -8.85 1.20 1.29
CA ALA A 31 -10.13 0.50 1.46
C ALA A 31 -11.10 1.02 0.41
N VAL A 32 -11.77 0.12 -0.30
CA VAL A 32 -12.70 0.44 -1.40
C VAL A 32 -13.99 -0.35 -1.26
N ILE A 33 -15.11 0.36 -1.33
CA ILE A 33 -16.47 -0.21 -1.45
C ILE A 33 -16.95 0.08 -2.86
N LEU A 34 -17.22 -0.97 -3.64
CA LEU A 34 -17.78 -0.86 -4.99
C LEU A 34 -19.29 -1.10 -4.99
N PRO A 35 -20.03 -0.60 -6.01
CA PRO A 35 -21.43 -1.01 -6.22
C PRO A 35 -21.55 -2.54 -6.35
N GLU A 36 -22.68 -3.11 -5.92
CA GLU A 36 -22.88 -4.56 -5.89
C GLU A 36 -22.77 -5.23 -7.27
N ASP A 37 -23.21 -4.53 -8.31
CA ASP A 37 -23.20 -4.96 -9.70
C ASP A 37 -22.04 -4.38 -10.52
N TYR A 38 -21.02 -3.84 -9.85
CA TYR A 38 -19.90 -3.20 -10.52
C TYR A 38 -19.16 -4.16 -11.46
N GLN A 39 -18.90 -3.68 -12.67
CA GLN A 39 -18.16 -4.41 -13.68
C GLN A 39 -17.09 -3.50 -14.29
N ASN A 40 -15.86 -4.00 -14.33
CA ASN A 40 -14.77 -3.32 -15.01
C ASN A 40 -13.74 -4.37 -15.47
N GLU A 41 -13.72 -4.64 -16.77
CA GLU A 41 -12.80 -5.62 -17.37
C GLU A 41 -11.34 -5.17 -17.34
N LEU A 42 -11.09 -3.87 -17.18
CA LEU A 42 -9.75 -3.32 -17.08
C LEU A 42 -9.14 -3.50 -15.68
N LEU A 43 -9.98 -3.69 -14.65
CA LEU A 43 -9.56 -4.05 -13.32
C LEU A 43 -9.09 -5.51 -13.32
N ASN A 44 -7.80 -5.67 -13.26
CA ASN A 44 -7.12 -6.96 -13.17
C ASN A 44 -5.95 -6.83 -12.21
N ASP A 45 -5.18 -7.87 -11.98
CA ASP A 45 -3.97 -7.85 -11.15
C ASP A 45 -3.14 -6.57 -11.43
N SER A 46 -3.08 -5.68 -10.46
CA SER A 46 -2.43 -4.35 -10.57
C SER A 46 -0.95 -4.46 -10.97
N LYS A 47 -0.32 -5.59 -10.69
CA LYS A 47 1.10 -5.88 -11.01
C LYS A 47 1.33 -6.12 -12.50
N GLN A 48 0.29 -6.49 -13.25
CA GLN A 48 0.34 -6.69 -14.70
C GLN A 48 0.04 -5.41 -15.49
N LEU A 49 -0.44 -4.36 -14.81
CA LEU A 49 -0.81 -3.09 -15.45
C LEU A 49 0.40 -2.17 -15.57
N THR A 50 0.48 -1.46 -16.70
CA THR A 50 1.44 -0.35 -16.85
C THR A 50 1.13 0.78 -15.86
N GLU A 51 2.13 1.62 -15.56
CA GLU A 51 1.93 2.78 -14.70
C GLU A 51 0.79 3.68 -15.22
N LYS A 52 0.82 4.04 -16.52
CA LYS A 52 -0.23 4.84 -17.17
C LYS A 52 -1.62 4.25 -16.94
N LYS A 53 -1.77 2.95 -17.15
CA LYS A 53 -3.05 2.27 -16.97
C LYS A 53 -3.54 2.26 -15.52
N ARG A 54 -2.62 2.18 -14.54
CA ARG A 54 -2.99 2.31 -13.12
C ARG A 54 -3.54 3.69 -12.78
N TYR A 55 -2.95 4.76 -13.33
CA TYR A 55 -3.46 6.12 -13.11
C TYR A 55 -4.81 6.35 -13.78
N GLU A 56 -5.03 5.85 -15.00
CA GLU A 56 -6.34 5.89 -15.66
C GLU A 56 -7.40 5.15 -14.83
N LEU A 57 -7.07 3.98 -14.30
CA LEU A 57 -7.98 3.20 -13.46
C LEU A 57 -8.22 3.86 -12.10
N ARG A 58 -7.24 4.55 -11.52
CA ARG A 58 -7.42 5.32 -10.29
C ARG A 58 -8.56 6.32 -10.43
N GLU A 59 -8.57 7.14 -11.49
CA GLU A 59 -9.62 8.12 -11.74
C GLU A 59 -11.00 7.46 -11.87
N ILE A 60 -11.06 6.31 -12.54
CA ILE A 60 -12.29 5.52 -12.68
C ILE A 60 -12.76 5.00 -11.31
N ILE A 61 -11.86 4.42 -10.50
CA ILE A 61 -12.19 3.89 -9.18
C ILE A 61 -12.67 5.02 -8.25
N GLU A 62 -11.98 6.15 -8.24
CA GLU A 62 -12.34 7.31 -7.40
C GLU A 62 -13.72 7.87 -7.73
N ARG A 63 -14.11 7.83 -9.02
CA ARG A 63 -15.41 8.28 -9.50
C ARG A 63 -16.52 7.27 -9.21
N ASP A 64 -16.26 5.98 -9.44
CA ASP A 64 -17.29 4.93 -9.49
C ASP A 64 -17.51 4.23 -8.13
N ALA A 65 -16.54 4.27 -7.23
CA ALA A 65 -16.66 3.63 -5.92
C ALA A 65 -17.74 4.31 -5.05
N VAL A 66 -18.50 3.51 -4.33
CA VAL A 66 -19.45 3.99 -3.30
C VAL A 66 -18.72 4.75 -2.22
N ALA A 67 -17.57 4.25 -1.81
CA ALA A 67 -16.64 4.93 -0.91
C ALA A 67 -15.23 4.35 -1.09
N TRP A 68 -14.23 5.19 -0.88
CA TRP A 68 -12.84 4.79 -0.83
C TRP A 68 -12.05 5.72 0.09
N ALA A 69 -10.95 5.22 0.63
CA ALA A 69 -10.03 6.01 1.43
C ALA A 69 -8.63 5.36 1.43
N VAL A 70 -7.63 6.18 1.76
CA VAL A 70 -6.23 5.76 1.86
C VAL A 70 -5.72 6.02 3.27
N GLY A 71 -5.13 5.00 3.88
CA GLY A 71 -4.48 5.07 5.17
C GLY A 71 -2.95 4.99 5.02
N ILE A 72 -2.24 5.73 5.85
CA ILE A 72 -0.79 5.89 5.76
C ILE A 72 -0.17 5.59 7.14
N VAL A 73 0.96 4.89 7.13
CA VAL A 73 1.81 4.70 8.31
C VAL A 73 3.24 5.08 7.96
N THR A 74 3.83 5.95 8.75
CA THR A 74 5.14 6.56 8.49
C THR A 74 6.31 5.59 8.74
N PRO A 75 7.52 5.87 8.21
CA PRO A 75 8.71 5.09 8.50
C PRO A 75 9.01 4.95 10.00
N GLU A 76 8.85 6.04 10.76
CA GLU A 76 9.02 6.02 12.22
C GLU A 76 8.05 5.09 12.94
N GLU A 77 6.79 5.08 12.52
CA GLU A 77 5.79 4.15 13.07
C GLU A 77 6.09 2.70 12.67
N ILE A 78 6.54 2.47 11.42
CA ILE A 78 6.95 1.15 10.94
C ILE A 78 8.08 0.59 11.82
N ASP A 79 9.08 1.42 12.13
CA ASP A 79 10.20 1.03 12.97
C ASP A 79 9.77 0.68 14.40
N LYS A 80 8.72 1.32 14.93
CA LYS A 80 8.18 1.04 16.27
C LYS A 80 7.35 -0.24 16.35
N ILE A 81 6.51 -0.51 15.32
CA ILE A 81 5.50 -1.58 15.40
C ILE A 81 5.73 -2.74 14.43
N ASN A 82 6.76 -2.70 13.62
CA ASN A 82 7.10 -3.53 12.47
C ASN A 82 6.13 -3.42 11.29
N ILE A 83 6.58 -3.89 10.12
CA ILE A 83 5.84 -3.72 8.85
C ILE A 83 4.52 -4.49 8.79
N LEU A 84 4.41 -5.65 9.44
CA LEU A 84 3.16 -6.41 9.46
C LEU A 84 2.07 -5.62 10.21
N ASN A 85 2.39 -5.14 11.39
CA ASN A 85 1.45 -4.34 12.18
C ASN A 85 1.17 -2.98 11.53
N ALA A 86 2.18 -2.38 10.89
CA ALA A 86 2.04 -1.12 10.16
C ALA A 86 1.10 -1.25 8.94
N SER A 87 1.20 -2.34 8.17
CA SER A 87 0.28 -2.60 7.06
C SER A 87 -1.17 -2.73 7.54
N ILE A 88 -1.39 -3.48 8.62
CA ILE A 88 -2.73 -3.63 9.22
C ILE A 88 -3.25 -2.30 9.76
N LEU A 89 -2.40 -1.52 10.43
CA LEU A 89 -2.77 -0.18 10.92
C LEU A 89 -3.13 0.76 9.77
N ALA A 90 -2.39 0.73 8.65
CA ALA A 90 -2.71 1.50 7.48
C ALA A 90 -4.09 1.13 6.90
N MET A 91 -4.42 -0.17 6.84
CA MET A 91 -5.75 -0.63 6.43
C MET A 91 -6.84 -0.16 7.40
N HIS A 92 -6.61 -0.23 8.72
CA HIS A 92 -7.56 0.28 9.72
C HIS A 92 -7.76 1.80 9.55
N ARG A 93 -6.70 2.58 9.32
CA ARG A 93 -6.80 4.02 9.04
C ARG A 93 -7.56 4.33 7.76
N ALA A 94 -7.44 3.48 6.73
CA ALA A 94 -8.26 3.62 5.52
C ALA A 94 -9.74 3.34 5.81
N LEU A 95 -10.04 2.26 6.54
CA LEU A 95 -11.39 1.90 6.94
C LEU A 95 -12.05 2.98 7.81
N ASP A 96 -11.30 3.61 8.73
CA ASP A 96 -11.79 4.69 9.59
C ASP A 96 -12.20 5.95 8.81
N GLN A 97 -11.62 6.18 7.64
CA GLN A 97 -11.86 7.34 6.78
C GLN A 97 -12.97 7.11 5.74
N LEU A 98 -13.50 5.90 5.62
CA LEU A 98 -14.59 5.62 4.68
C LEU A 98 -15.86 6.42 5.05
N LYS A 99 -16.42 7.13 4.06
CA LYS A 99 -17.68 7.87 4.23
C LYS A 99 -18.91 6.96 4.37
N VAL A 100 -18.82 5.74 3.86
CA VAL A 100 -19.83 4.69 4.03
C VAL A 100 -19.22 3.58 4.87
N ARG A 101 -19.93 3.19 5.96
CA ARG A 101 -19.45 2.13 6.86
C ARG A 101 -19.64 0.76 6.21
N PRO A 102 -18.60 -0.07 6.11
CA PRO A 102 -18.75 -1.44 5.64
C PRO A 102 -19.43 -2.33 6.70
N GLU A 103 -20.07 -3.39 6.25
CA GLU A 103 -20.64 -4.47 7.08
C GLU A 103 -19.73 -5.71 7.08
N ALA A 104 -18.80 -5.80 6.14
CA ALA A 104 -17.82 -6.86 6.03
C ALA A 104 -16.55 -6.36 5.33
N ILE A 105 -15.43 -7.05 5.55
CA ILE A 105 -14.12 -6.67 5.02
C ILE A 105 -13.45 -7.88 4.36
N ILE A 106 -12.91 -7.69 3.17
CA ILE A 106 -11.99 -8.64 2.53
C ILE A 106 -10.62 -7.98 2.35
N VAL A 107 -9.56 -8.73 2.60
CA VAL A 107 -8.20 -8.20 2.68
C VAL A 107 -7.27 -9.03 1.82
N ASP A 108 -6.40 -8.39 1.03
CA ASP A 108 -5.30 -9.12 0.37
C ASP A 108 -4.35 -9.72 1.40
N GLY A 109 -3.86 -10.93 1.11
CA GLY A 109 -2.89 -11.61 1.96
C GLY A 109 -3.46 -12.64 2.91
N ASN A 110 -2.74 -12.90 4.01
CA ASN A 110 -3.06 -13.97 4.96
C ASN A 110 -3.04 -13.50 6.44
N ARG A 111 -2.91 -12.21 6.68
CA ARG A 111 -2.83 -11.62 8.03
C ARG A 111 -3.65 -10.35 8.10
N PHE A 112 -4.54 -10.30 9.08
CA PHE A 112 -5.32 -9.12 9.43
C PHE A 112 -5.66 -9.18 10.94
N LYS A 113 -5.98 -8.06 11.55
CA LYS A 113 -6.48 -7.99 12.93
C LYS A 113 -7.93 -7.55 12.90
N PRO A 114 -8.79 -8.07 13.82
CA PRO A 114 -10.18 -7.65 13.89
C PRO A 114 -10.34 -6.13 13.88
N TYR A 115 -11.28 -5.64 13.09
CA TYR A 115 -11.66 -4.24 13.01
C TYR A 115 -13.11 -4.07 13.45
N GLN A 116 -13.35 -3.33 14.54
CA GLN A 116 -14.67 -2.98 15.06
C GLN A 116 -15.69 -4.15 15.13
N LYS A 117 -15.23 -5.37 15.38
CA LYS A 117 -16.02 -6.61 15.38
C LYS A 117 -16.72 -6.94 14.04
N LEU A 118 -16.32 -6.33 12.93
CA LEU A 118 -16.83 -6.68 11.61
C LEU A 118 -16.30 -8.04 11.17
N PRO A 119 -17.12 -8.85 10.48
CA PRO A 119 -16.63 -10.07 9.82
C PRO A 119 -15.58 -9.69 8.78
N HIS A 120 -14.49 -10.44 8.75
CA HIS A 120 -13.44 -10.22 7.77
C HIS A 120 -12.87 -11.56 7.27
N THR A 121 -12.37 -11.54 6.04
CA THR A 121 -11.68 -12.68 5.42
C THR A 121 -10.41 -12.20 4.73
N THR A 122 -9.30 -12.87 5.02
CA THR A 122 -8.04 -12.67 4.29
C THR A 122 -8.00 -13.60 3.07
N ILE A 123 -7.57 -13.06 1.93
CA ILE A 123 -7.59 -13.76 0.64
C ILE A 123 -6.22 -13.62 -0.01
N VAL A 124 -5.47 -14.71 -0.04
CA VAL A 124 -4.16 -14.73 -0.71
C VAL A 124 -4.32 -14.47 -2.20
N LYS A 125 -3.57 -13.46 -2.71
CA LYS A 125 -3.69 -12.93 -4.08
C LYS A 125 -5.12 -12.46 -4.37
N GLY A 126 -5.71 -11.74 -3.43
CA GLY A 126 -7.08 -11.24 -3.50
C GLY A 126 -7.25 -10.20 -4.61
N ASP A 127 -6.20 -9.42 -4.90
CA ASP A 127 -6.11 -8.46 -6.00
C ASP A 127 -6.35 -9.09 -7.39
N GLY A 128 -6.04 -10.36 -7.56
CA GLY A 128 -6.36 -11.16 -8.74
C GLY A 128 -7.68 -11.93 -8.66
N LYS A 129 -8.50 -11.73 -7.63
CA LYS A 129 -9.72 -12.52 -7.39
C LYS A 129 -10.97 -11.68 -7.18
N TYR A 130 -10.86 -10.51 -6.54
CA TYR A 130 -11.97 -9.64 -6.17
C TYR A 130 -11.74 -8.21 -6.62
N LEU A 131 -12.79 -7.60 -7.20
CA LEU A 131 -12.75 -6.25 -7.78
C LEU A 131 -12.42 -5.18 -6.73
N SER A 132 -12.99 -5.26 -5.53
CA SER A 132 -12.75 -4.28 -4.46
C SER A 132 -11.31 -4.33 -3.94
N ILE A 133 -10.68 -5.52 -3.84
CA ILE A 133 -9.26 -5.65 -3.48
C ILE A 133 -8.37 -5.15 -4.62
N ALA A 134 -8.68 -5.49 -5.89
CA ALA A 134 -7.94 -4.98 -7.04
C ALA A 134 -7.98 -3.44 -7.11
N ALA A 135 -9.13 -2.84 -6.86
CA ALA A 135 -9.30 -1.39 -6.79
C ALA A 135 -8.47 -0.79 -5.64
N ALA A 136 -8.50 -1.39 -4.46
CA ALA A 136 -7.68 -0.97 -3.32
C ALA A 136 -6.17 -1.05 -3.62
N SER A 137 -5.73 -2.12 -4.29
CA SER A 137 -4.34 -2.27 -4.74
C SER A 137 -3.89 -1.12 -5.64
N ILE A 138 -4.72 -0.73 -6.61
CA ILE A 138 -4.43 0.38 -7.53
C ILE A 138 -4.35 1.70 -6.76
N LEU A 139 -5.30 1.99 -5.87
CA LEU A 139 -5.26 3.22 -5.07
C LEU A 139 -4.03 3.25 -4.16
N ALA A 140 -3.78 2.22 -3.37
CA ALA A 140 -2.63 2.16 -2.48
C ALA A 140 -1.31 2.37 -3.25
N LYS A 141 -1.16 1.73 -4.41
CA LYS A 141 0.04 1.81 -5.26
C LYS A 141 0.22 3.20 -5.86
N THR A 142 -0.81 3.78 -6.47
CA THR A 142 -0.69 5.07 -7.17
C THR A 142 -0.51 6.22 -6.19
N TYR A 143 -1.22 6.24 -5.06
CA TYR A 143 -1.03 7.27 -4.03
C TYR A 143 0.38 7.19 -3.41
N ARG A 144 0.90 5.98 -3.21
CA ARG A 144 2.27 5.81 -2.74
C ARG A 144 3.29 6.23 -3.78
N ASP A 145 3.07 5.95 -5.06
CA ASP A 145 3.97 6.35 -6.13
C ASP A 145 4.05 7.87 -6.25
N ASP A 146 2.93 8.61 -6.10
CA ASP A 146 2.91 10.07 -6.04
C ASP A 146 3.74 10.61 -4.88
N TYR A 147 3.55 10.06 -3.67
CA TYR A 147 4.34 10.41 -2.50
C TYR A 147 5.85 10.17 -2.73
N MET A 148 6.24 9.04 -3.29
CA MET A 148 7.64 8.75 -3.58
C MET A 148 8.22 9.65 -4.68
N ASN A 149 7.40 10.07 -5.65
CA ASN A 149 7.82 11.05 -6.67
C ASN A 149 8.08 12.42 -6.04
N GLN A 150 7.26 12.88 -5.10
CA GLN A 150 7.48 14.13 -4.35
C GLN A 150 8.79 14.06 -3.55
N LEU A 151 9.01 12.97 -2.81
CA LEU A 151 10.25 12.78 -2.07
C LEU A 151 11.49 12.69 -2.98
N ALA A 152 11.34 12.19 -4.20
CA ALA A 152 12.44 12.12 -5.18
C ALA A 152 12.86 13.52 -5.69
N GLU A 153 12.02 14.53 -5.60
CA GLU A 153 12.39 15.92 -5.91
C GLU A 153 13.26 16.52 -4.81
N GLU A 154 12.95 16.19 -3.56
CA GLU A 154 13.71 16.64 -2.40
C GLU A 154 15.03 15.86 -2.22
N TYR A 155 15.02 14.56 -2.54
CA TYR A 155 16.17 13.64 -2.38
C TYR A 155 16.54 12.93 -3.69
N PRO A 156 16.96 13.63 -4.75
CA PRO A 156 17.18 13.05 -6.08
C PRO A 156 18.29 11.99 -6.13
N GLN A 157 19.24 12.02 -5.17
CA GLN A 157 20.36 11.10 -5.10
C GLN A 157 19.97 9.64 -4.83
N TYR A 158 18.77 9.36 -4.27
CA TYR A 158 18.33 7.99 -3.98
C TYR A 158 17.55 7.32 -5.11
N ASP A 159 17.31 8.03 -6.22
CA ASP A 159 16.58 7.51 -7.39
C ASP A 159 15.14 7.01 -7.08
N TRP A 160 14.49 7.62 -6.08
CA TRP A 160 13.16 7.21 -5.64
C TRP A 160 12.06 7.41 -6.69
N ARG A 161 12.29 8.27 -7.66
CA ARG A 161 11.40 8.42 -8.83
C ARG A 161 11.29 7.11 -9.61
N SER A 162 12.40 6.37 -9.75
CA SER A 162 12.47 5.09 -10.45
C SER A 162 12.17 3.92 -9.51
N ASN A 163 12.94 3.79 -8.43
CA ASN A 163 12.89 2.62 -7.57
C ASN A 163 11.78 2.65 -6.51
N LYS A 164 11.06 3.78 -6.33
CA LYS A 164 9.96 3.95 -5.36
C LYS A 164 10.31 3.51 -3.93
N GLY A 165 11.58 3.61 -3.55
CA GLY A 165 12.11 3.20 -2.25
C GLY A 165 12.45 1.71 -2.11
N TYR A 166 12.29 0.91 -3.17
CA TYR A 166 12.66 -0.51 -3.15
C TYR A 166 14.18 -0.73 -3.03
N PRO A 167 14.62 -1.90 -2.52
CA PRO A 167 16.02 -2.21 -2.22
C PRO A 167 16.84 -2.54 -3.48
N THR A 168 16.83 -1.66 -4.49
CA THR A 168 17.66 -1.80 -5.68
C THR A 168 19.15 -1.58 -5.33
N LYS A 169 20.06 -2.12 -6.15
CA LYS A 169 21.49 -1.89 -6.01
C LYS A 169 21.81 -0.40 -5.94
N LYS A 170 21.23 0.40 -6.84
CA LYS A 170 21.41 1.86 -6.90
C LYS A 170 20.96 2.56 -5.63
N HIS A 171 19.79 2.15 -5.04
CA HIS A 171 19.31 2.72 -3.79
C HIS A 171 20.26 2.41 -2.63
N ARG A 172 20.74 1.16 -2.51
CA ARG A 172 21.72 0.77 -1.48
C ARG A 172 23.07 1.47 -1.63
N GLU A 173 23.55 1.66 -2.87
CA GLU A 173 24.77 2.43 -3.16
C GLU A 173 24.60 3.90 -2.76
N ALA A 174 23.44 4.50 -3.03
CA ALA A 174 23.13 5.87 -2.59
C ALA A 174 23.10 5.97 -1.05
N ILE A 175 22.53 4.99 -0.34
CA ILE A 175 22.58 4.95 1.12
C ILE A 175 24.04 4.86 1.64
N LYS A 176 24.89 4.06 1.01
CA LYS A 176 26.32 3.97 1.37
C LYS A 176 27.05 5.30 1.17
N GLN A 177 26.72 6.02 0.12
CA GLN A 177 27.40 7.27 -0.27
C GLN A 177 26.88 8.50 0.49
N PHE A 178 25.55 8.63 0.66
CA PHE A 178 24.91 9.83 1.18
C PHE A 178 24.29 9.65 2.58
N GLY A 179 24.37 8.45 3.14
CA GLY A 179 23.70 8.14 4.41
C GLY A 179 22.21 7.89 4.27
N ILE A 180 21.48 8.04 5.36
CA ILE A 180 20.03 7.89 5.41
C ILE A 180 19.33 9.23 5.57
N THR A 181 18.06 9.27 5.24
CA THR A 181 17.14 10.38 5.50
C THR A 181 16.12 9.98 6.57
N PRO A 182 15.31 10.91 7.11
CA PRO A 182 14.19 10.57 8.00
C PRO A 182 13.16 9.63 7.38
N TYR A 183 13.15 9.49 6.05
CA TYR A 183 12.24 8.61 5.32
C TYR A 183 12.72 7.17 5.19
N HIS A 184 13.98 6.85 5.55
CA HIS A 184 14.47 5.48 5.58
C HIS A 184 13.98 4.73 6.83
N ARG A 185 13.68 3.44 6.66
CA ARG A 185 13.22 2.55 7.74
C ARG A 185 14.42 1.96 8.44
N LYS A 186 14.77 2.51 9.60
CA LYS A 186 15.98 2.15 10.35
C LYS A 186 16.00 0.70 10.84
N SER A 187 14.83 0.10 11.03
CA SER A 187 14.69 -1.32 11.43
C SER A 187 14.95 -2.32 10.29
N TYR A 188 15.11 -1.82 9.03
CA TYR A 188 15.39 -2.67 7.88
C TYR A 188 16.88 -2.83 7.64
N ASN A 189 17.29 -3.96 7.02
CA ASN A 189 18.66 -4.12 6.51
C ASN A 189 18.86 -3.21 5.27
N LEU A 190 19.31 -1.99 5.52
CA LEU A 190 19.45 -0.95 4.50
C LEU A 190 20.57 -1.23 3.51
N LEU A 191 21.67 -1.86 3.94
CA LEU A 191 22.86 -2.09 3.10
C LEU A 191 22.86 -3.44 2.40
N GLY A 192 22.07 -4.40 2.88
CA GLY A 192 21.92 -5.72 2.25
C GLY A 192 23.01 -6.73 2.61
N ASP A 193 24.16 -6.28 3.07
CA ASP A 193 25.27 -7.13 3.51
C ASP A 193 25.25 -7.20 5.03
N GLY A 194 25.25 -8.39 5.58
CA GLY A 194 24.97 -8.66 7.00
C GLY A 194 25.93 -8.05 8.03
N GLN A 195 26.78 -7.07 7.68
CA GLN A 195 27.84 -6.61 8.57
C GLN A 195 28.44 -5.22 8.30
N LEU A 196 27.63 -4.21 7.99
CA LEU A 196 28.13 -2.84 8.14
C LEU A 196 27.20 -2.09 9.08
N SER A 197 27.62 -1.89 10.32
CA SER A 197 27.02 -0.91 11.19
C SER A 197 27.22 0.47 10.57
N LEU A 198 26.15 1.08 10.12
CA LEU A 198 26.17 2.51 9.86
C LEU A 198 26.25 3.18 11.23
N ASP A 199 27.30 3.89 11.47
CA ASP A 199 27.42 4.75 12.65
C ASP A 199 26.47 5.95 12.40
N PHE A 200 25.26 5.85 12.90
CA PHE A 200 24.28 6.94 12.85
C PHE A 200 24.68 7.92 13.98
N GLY A 201 25.61 8.85 13.69
CA GLY A 201 25.90 9.94 14.60
C GLY A 201 24.60 10.56 15.13
N GLU A 202 24.53 10.73 16.44
CA GLU A 202 23.42 11.39 17.10
C GLU A 202 23.17 12.77 16.46
N PHE A 203 21.92 12.97 15.97
CA PHE A 203 21.44 14.29 15.54
C PHE A 203 20.53 14.85 16.62
#